data_1f2cdde91a788152d47f41d7f5dc1ab9
#
_entry.id   1f2cdde91a788152d47f41d7f5dc1ab9
#
_cell.length_a   1.000
_cell.length_b   1.000
_cell.length_c   1.000
_cell.angle_alpha   90.00
_cell.angle_beta   90.00
_cell.angle_gamma   90.00
#
_symmetry.space_group_name_H-M   'P 1'
#
loop_
_entity.id
_entity.type
_entity.pdbx_description
1 polymer ?
#
loop_
_entity_poly.entity_id
_entity_poly.type
_entity_poly.pdbx_seq_one_letter_code
_entity_poly.pdbx_strand_id
1 'polypeptide(L)'
;GYTDTDFPALFLARKAMVCYTVQRNKHKGGTIRMKCTIIGITGGTGSGKSTFTNRLKKAFPDDVTVIYHDNYYRCQDDIPFEERKKVNYDHPDSLETDLLVEHLKKLKAGESIECPVYDYSQHNRSHETIHVEPKRIILVEGILLLTDPRVRELLDIKIYVDADADERILRRITRDVKERGRDLDNIVDQYLTTVKPMHYLYVEPMRNRADIVVNSGMNDVAFDVVRAKIRDLLEED
;
A
#
# COMPACT_ATOMS: atom_id res chain seq x y z
N GLY A 1 52.89 -46.19 -7.09
CA GLY A 1 52.22 -46.88 -8.16
C GLY A 1 50.70 -46.94 -7.89
N TYR A 2 49.91 -46.17 -8.63
CA TYR A 2 48.69 -46.62 -9.26
C TYR A 2 48.29 -45.49 -10.24
N THR A 3 48.22 -45.96 -11.44
CA THR A 3 48.06 -45.27 -12.68
C THR A 3 46.64 -44.74 -12.87
N ASP A 4 46.57 -43.58 -13.58
CA ASP A 4 45.44 -43.11 -14.37
C ASP A 4 44.60 -44.22 -14.98
N THR A 5 43.27 -44.05 -14.97
CA THR A 5 42.44 -44.22 -16.17
C THR A 5 40.97 -43.86 -15.89
N ASP A 6 40.43 -43.06 -16.78
CA ASP A 6 39.03 -43.01 -17.25
C ASP A 6 37.96 -42.38 -16.36
N PHE A 7 37.81 -41.04 -16.47
CA PHE A 7 36.50 -40.42 -16.46
C PHE A 7 36.11 -40.05 -17.90
N PRO A 8 35.06 -40.64 -18.42
CA PRO A 8 34.57 -40.25 -19.76
C PRO A 8 33.85 -38.89 -19.69
N ALA A 9 34.27 -38.06 -20.61
CA ALA A 9 33.60 -36.84 -21.01
C ALA A 9 32.15 -37.15 -21.41
N LEU A 10 31.17 -36.71 -20.61
CA LEU A 10 29.78 -36.65 -21.06
C LEU A 10 29.00 -35.58 -20.25
N PHE A 11 29.35 -34.34 -20.48
CA PHE A 11 28.48 -33.20 -20.10
C PHE A 11 28.56 -32.09 -21.14
N LEU A 12 28.40 -32.49 -22.38
CA LEU A 12 28.09 -31.55 -23.47
C LEU A 12 26.74 -31.95 -24.07
N ALA A 13 25.92 -30.99 -24.18
CA ALA A 13 24.68 -30.98 -24.93
C ALA A 13 23.39 -31.35 -24.17
N ARG A 14 22.65 -30.30 -23.79
CA ARG A 14 21.37 -30.03 -24.43
C ARG A 14 20.74 -28.78 -23.83
N LYS A 15 21.09 -27.62 -24.39
CA LYS A 15 20.13 -26.53 -24.47
C LYS A 15 18.96 -27.03 -25.33
N ALA A 16 17.99 -27.66 -24.71
CA ALA A 16 16.71 -27.83 -25.31
C ALA A 16 15.98 -26.50 -25.18
N MET A 17 15.99 -25.75 -26.25
CA MET A 17 15.11 -24.61 -26.48
C MET A 17 13.71 -25.20 -26.60
N VAL A 18 12.98 -25.23 -25.48
CA VAL A 18 11.57 -25.58 -25.48
C VAL A 18 10.84 -24.36 -26.01
N CYS A 19 10.59 -24.38 -27.31
CA CYS A 19 9.68 -23.46 -27.96
C CYS A 19 8.27 -23.86 -27.52
N TYR A 20 7.71 -23.18 -26.51
CA TYR A 20 6.30 -23.33 -26.20
C TYR A 20 5.51 -22.65 -27.31
N THR A 21 5.04 -23.46 -28.22
CA THR A 21 3.98 -23.08 -29.14
C THR A 21 2.72 -22.91 -28.32
N VAL A 22 2.34 -21.67 -28.03
CA VAL A 22 1.04 -21.34 -27.44
C VAL A 22 0.00 -21.72 -28.47
N GLN A 23 -0.58 -22.92 -28.36
CA GLN A 23 -1.83 -23.23 -29.01
C GLN A 23 -2.92 -22.34 -28.43
N ARG A 24 -3.28 -21.30 -29.16
CA ARG A 24 -4.49 -20.52 -28.93
C ARG A 24 -5.70 -21.43 -29.08
N ASN A 25 -6.10 -22.11 -28.04
CA ASN A 25 -7.43 -22.67 -27.97
C ASN A 25 -8.42 -21.49 -27.92
N LYS A 26 -9.08 -21.27 -29.06
CA LYS A 26 -10.29 -20.44 -29.16
C LYS A 26 -11.37 -21.10 -28.30
N HIS A 27 -11.39 -20.84 -27.01
CA HIS A 27 -12.54 -21.12 -26.18
C HIS A 27 -13.44 -19.89 -26.12
N LYS A 28 -14.71 -20.20 -26.37
CA LYS A 28 -15.90 -19.33 -26.38
C LYS A 28 -15.85 -18.28 -25.27
N GLY A 29 -16.15 -17.04 -25.64
CA GLY A 29 -16.39 -15.83 -24.89
C GLY A 29 -16.69 -15.90 -23.37
N GLY A 30 -15.69 -16.22 -22.58
CA GLY A 30 -15.65 -15.91 -21.16
C GLY A 30 -14.54 -14.88 -20.99
N THR A 31 -14.89 -13.71 -20.51
CA THR A 31 -13.91 -12.71 -20.06
C THR A 31 -13.07 -13.41 -19.00
N ILE A 32 -11.78 -13.66 -19.27
CA ILE A 32 -10.84 -14.15 -18.26
C ILE A 32 -10.77 -13.03 -17.23
N ARG A 33 -11.46 -13.21 -16.10
CA ARG A 33 -11.47 -12.24 -15.02
C ARG A 33 -10.09 -12.32 -14.37
N MET A 34 -9.29 -11.26 -14.53
CA MET A 34 -7.99 -11.17 -13.91
C MET A 34 -8.17 -11.29 -12.38
N LYS A 35 -7.52 -12.29 -11.77
CA LYS A 35 -7.54 -12.44 -10.30
C LYS A 35 -6.78 -11.27 -9.70
N CYS A 36 -7.48 -10.38 -9.03
CA CYS A 36 -6.91 -9.21 -8.36
C CYS A 36 -6.84 -9.48 -6.85
N THR A 37 -5.66 -9.30 -6.26
CA THR A 37 -5.45 -9.39 -4.80
C THR A 37 -5.20 -7.99 -4.25
N ILE A 38 -5.95 -7.61 -3.23
CA ILE A 38 -5.83 -6.31 -2.56
C ILE A 38 -5.14 -6.50 -1.21
N ILE A 39 -4.01 -5.82 -1.02
CA ILE A 39 -3.22 -5.85 0.23
C ILE A 39 -3.32 -4.50 0.90
N GLY A 40 -3.89 -4.46 2.10
CA GLY A 40 -3.95 -3.25 2.92
C GLY A 40 -2.71 -3.10 3.79
N ILE A 41 -2.11 -1.91 3.79
CA ILE A 41 -0.95 -1.56 4.60
C ILE A 41 -1.31 -0.36 5.47
N THR A 42 -1.42 -0.58 6.78
CA THR A 42 -1.77 0.45 7.75
C THR A 42 -0.71 0.59 8.85
N GLY A 43 -0.87 1.55 9.73
CA GLY A 43 0.03 1.82 10.84
C GLY A 43 0.08 3.31 11.15
N GLY A 44 0.62 3.66 12.32
CA GLY A 44 0.68 5.04 12.78
C GLY A 44 1.50 5.96 11.87
N THR A 45 1.26 7.26 11.98
CA THR A 45 2.14 8.23 11.32
C THR A 45 3.59 8.02 11.75
N GLY A 46 4.53 8.02 10.82
CA GLY A 46 5.96 7.78 11.09
C GLY A 46 6.35 6.31 11.30
N SER A 47 5.42 5.33 11.21
CA SER A 47 5.75 3.90 11.37
C SER A 47 6.59 3.32 10.22
N GLY A 48 6.65 3.99 9.07
CA GLY A 48 7.35 3.50 7.88
C GLY A 48 6.47 2.74 6.88
N LYS A 49 5.13 2.77 7.04
CA LYS A 49 4.20 2.13 6.10
C LYS A 49 4.43 2.54 4.65
N SER A 50 4.62 3.85 4.38
CA SER A 50 4.86 4.34 3.01
C SER A 50 6.20 3.87 2.46
N THR A 51 7.23 3.76 3.31
CA THR A 51 8.53 3.18 2.94
C THR A 51 8.35 1.72 2.54
N PHE A 52 7.63 0.95 3.35
CA PHE A 52 7.34 -0.46 3.09
C PHE A 52 6.56 -0.65 1.79
N THR A 53 5.49 0.13 1.60
CA THR A 53 4.66 0.14 0.37
C THR A 53 5.48 0.48 -0.87
N ASN A 54 6.32 1.53 -0.81
CA ASN A 54 7.14 1.95 -1.94
C ASN A 54 8.22 0.92 -2.30
N ARG A 55 8.76 0.21 -1.32
CA ARG A 55 9.70 -0.91 -1.57
C ARG A 55 9.00 -2.04 -2.32
N LEU A 56 7.78 -2.41 -1.95
CA LEU A 56 6.99 -3.43 -2.65
C LEU A 56 6.64 -2.98 -4.07
N LYS A 57 6.17 -1.75 -4.25
CA LYS A 57 5.91 -1.18 -5.58
C LYS A 57 7.13 -1.23 -6.48
N LYS A 58 8.32 -0.88 -5.93
CA LYS A 58 9.58 -0.90 -6.68
C LYS A 58 10.02 -2.33 -7.05
N ALA A 59 9.70 -3.31 -6.21
CA ALA A 59 10.03 -4.71 -6.48
C ALA A 59 9.17 -5.33 -7.60
N PHE A 60 7.96 -4.80 -7.84
CA PHE A 60 7.00 -5.28 -8.83
C PHE A 60 6.36 -4.12 -9.60
N PRO A 61 7.13 -3.38 -10.42
CA PRO A 61 6.66 -2.14 -11.04
C PRO A 61 5.53 -2.35 -12.04
N ASP A 62 5.50 -3.52 -12.70
CA ASP A 62 4.53 -3.83 -13.74
C ASP A 62 3.25 -4.47 -13.18
N ASP A 63 3.32 -5.17 -12.05
CA ASP A 63 2.24 -5.97 -11.49
C ASP A 63 1.51 -5.33 -10.31
N VAL A 64 2.13 -4.29 -9.72
CA VAL A 64 1.62 -3.63 -8.52
C VAL A 64 1.18 -2.20 -8.82
N THR A 65 -0.04 -1.86 -8.41
CA THR A 65 -0.47 -0.46 -8.27
C THR A 65 -0.68 -0.10 -6.81
N VAL A 66 -0.61 1.20 -6.48
CA VAL A 66 -0.80 1.69 -5.11
C VAL A 66 -1.92 2.70 -5.08
N ILE A 67 -2.84 2.51 -4.14
CA ILE A 67 -3.89 3.45 -3.77
C ILE A 67 -3.54 4.03 -2.40
N TYR A 68 -3.41 5.35 -2.32
CA TYR A 68 -3.19 6.05 -1.06
C TYR A 68 -4.52 6.50 -0.48
N HIS A 69 -4.85 6.03 0.72
CA HIS A 69 -6.09 6.40 1.43
C HIS A 69 -6.18 7.91 1.67
N ASP A 70 -5.04 8.57 1.87
CA ASP A 70 -4.97 10.01 2.06
C ASP A 70 -5.51 10.81 0.85
N ASN A 71 -5.52 10.24 -0.35
CA ASN A 71 -6.16 10.85 -1.52
C ASN A 71 -7.68 10.96 -1.38
N TYR A 72 -8.27 10.20 -0.46
CA TYR A 72 -9.72 10.15 -0.22
C TYR A 72 -10.18 11.07 0.91
N TYR A 73 -9.35 11.99 1.41
CA TYR A 73 -9.86 13.06 2.27
C TYR A 73 -10.98 13.80 1.56
N ARG A 74 -12.02 14.18 2.32
CA ARG A 74 -13.18 14.87 1.76
C ARG A 74 -12.77 16.19 1.11
N CYS A 75 -13.44 16.54 -0.01
CA CYS A 75 -13.36 17.86 -0.58
C CYS A 75 -13.93 18.90 0.41
N GLN A 76 -13.25 20.02 0.56
CA GLN A 76 -13.56 21.08 1.51
C GLN A 76 -13.53 22.46 0.82
N ASP A 77 -14.04 22.54 -0.41
CA ASP A 77 -14.06 23.80 -1.18
C ASP A 77 -14.86 24.89 -0.49
N ASP A 78 -15.90 24.51 0.25
CA ASP A 78 -16.76 25.45 1.00
C ASP A 78 -16.14 25.97 2.30
N ILE A 79 -14.96 25.45 2.70
CA ILE A 79 -14.27 25.81 3.93
C ILE A 79 -13.06 26.69 3.62
N PRO A 80 -12.94 27.91 4.23
CA PRO A 80 -11.74 28.75 4.06
C PRO A 80 -10.45 28.03 4.44
N PHE A 81 -9.34 28.36 3.76
CA PHE A 81 -8.04 27.71 3.95
C PHE A 81 -7.60 27.66 5.43
N GLU A 82 -7.77 28.74 6.18
CA GLU A 82 -7.38 28.78 7.61
C GLU A 82 -8.21 27.83 8.49
N GLU A 83 -9.44 27.54 8.11
CA GLU A 83 -10.29 26.57 8.82
C GLU A 83 -9.95 25.13 8.41
N ARG A 84 -9.55 24.89 7.14
CA ARG A 84 -9.07 23.56 6.70
C ARG A 84 -7.87 23.10 7.51
N LYS A 85 -6.97 23.98 7.89
CA LYS A 85 -5.79 23.66 8.74
C LYS A 85 -6.18 23.12 10.12
N LYS A 86 -7.39 23.43 10.61
CA LYS A 86 -7.87 23.02 11.93
C LYS A 86 -8.65 21.70 11.89
N VAL A 87 -8.94 21.19 10.70
CA VAL A 87 -9.68 19.92 10.54
C VAL A 87 -8.85 18.77 11.11
N ASN A 88 -9.53 17.86 11.81
CA ASN A 88 -8.92 16.64 12.34
C ASN A 88 -8.82 15.58 11.23
N TYR A 89 -7.73 15.58 10.50
CA TYR A 89 -7.44 14.60 9.43
C TYR A 89 -7.10 13.20 9.94
N ASP A 90 -6.92 13.03 11.23
CA ASP A 90 -6.69 11.73 11.87
C ASP A 90 -8.01 11.07 12.36
N HIS A 91 -9.17 11.70 12.10
CA HIS A 91 -10.49 11.13 12.41
C HIS A 91 -11.08 10.45 11.15
N PRO A 92 -11.75 9.27 11.27
CA PRO A 92 -12.33 8.56 10.12
C PRO A 92 -13.30 9.40 9.28
N ASP A 93 -14.06 10.32 9.90
CA ASP A 93 -15.02 11.18 9.19
C ASP A 93 -14.38 12.17 8.22
N SER A 94 -13.06 12.39 8.33
CA SER A 94 -12.31 13.22 7.38
C SER A 94 -12.19 12.58 5.99
N LEU A 95 -12.47 11.28 5.89
CA LEU A 95 -12.28 10.48 4.69
C LEU A 95 -13.63 10.19 3.99
N GLU A 96 -13.60 10.15 2.67
CA GLU A 96 -14.71 9.70 1.84
C GLU A 96 -14.60 8.19 1.59
N THR A 97 -14.86 7.43 2.65
CA THR A 97 -14.69 5.97 2.64
C THR A 97 -15.62 5.27 1.64
N ASP A 98 -16.81 5.83 1.37
CA ASP A 98 -17.74 5.28 0.38
C ASP A 98 -17.12 5.27 -1.02
N LEU A 99 -16.43 6.35 -1.41
CA LEU A 99 -15.71 6.43 -2.69
C LEU A 99 -14.55 5.43 -2.75
N LEU A 100 -13.79 5.28 -1.67
CA LEU A 100 -12.73 4.27 -1.61
C LEU A 100 -13.31 2.85 -1.80
N VAL A 101 -14.39 2.51 -1.11
CA VAL A 101 -15.06 1.21 -1.22
C VAL A 101 -15.53 0.96 -2.66
N GLU A 102 -16.13 1.96 -3.31
CA GLU A 102 -16.54 1.88 -4.70
C GLU A 102 -15.34 1.60 -5.62
N HIS A 103 -14.26 2.37 -5.47
CA HIS A 103 -13.06 2.23 -6.27
C HIS A 103 -12.39 0.87 -6.10
N LEU A 104 -12.28 0.37 -4.87
CA LEU A 104 -11.72 -0.96 -4.62
C LEU A 104 -12.56 -2.08 -5.25
N LYS A 105 -13.90 -1.95 -5.23
CA LYS A 105 -14.80 -2.90 -5.90
C LYS A 105 -14.60 -2.88 -7.42
N LYS A 106 -14.49 -1.71 -8.03
CA LYS A 106 -14.21 -1.55 -9.46
C LYS A 106 -12.89 -2.20 -9.85
N LEU A 107 -11.81 -1.86 -9.16
CA LEU A 107 -10.50 -2.44 -9.39
C LEU A 107 -10.50 -3.97 -9.23
N LYS A 108 -11.19 -4.50 -8.22
CA LYS A 108 -11.34 -5.95 -8.00
C LYS A 108 -12.19 -6.62 -9.09
N ALA A 109 -13.06 -5.86 -9.74
CA ALA A 109 -13.83 -6.30 -10.91
C ALA A 109 -13.04 -6.23 -12.24
N GLY A 110 -11.85 -5.64 -12.23
CA GLY A 110 -11.03 -5.44 -13.43
C GLY A 110 -11.38 -4.15 -14.18
N GLU A 111 -12.02 -3.19 -13.50
CA GLU A 111 -12.40 -1.89 -14.03
C GLU A 111 -11.43 -0.81 -13.57
N SER A 112 -11.09 0.13 -14.44
CA SER A 112 -10.28 1.31 -14.08
C SER A 112 -11.07 2.30 -13.25
N ILE A 113 -10.34 3.18 -12.56
CA ILE A 113 -10.92 4.26 -11.73
C ILE A 113 -10.22 5.58 -11.99
N GLU A 114 -10.92 6.67 -11.67
CA GLU A 114 -10.36 8.01 -11.56
C GLU A 114 -10.06 8.31 -10.08
N CYS A 115 -8.84 7.98 -9.66
CA CYS A 115 -8.41 8.16 -8.27
C CYS A 115 -8.27 9.65 -7.96
N PRO A 116 -8.89 10.15 -6.88
CA PRO A 116 -8.70 11.53 -6.47
C PRO A 116 -7.25 11.80 -6.06
N VAL A 117 -6.87 13.08 -6.05
CA VAL A 117 -5.56 13.56 -5.62
C VAL A 117 -5.75 14.53 -4.47
N TYR A 118 -5.04 14.35 -3.37
CA TYR A 118 -5.04 15.28 -2.25
C TYR A 118 -3.84 16.23 -2.31
N ASP A 119 -4.10 17.53 -2.27
CA ASP A 119 -3.08 18.58 -2.20
C ASP A 119 -2.82 18.98 -0.74
N TYR A 120 -1.70 18.53 -0.20
CA TYR A 120 -1.29 18.85 1.17
C TYR A 120 -0.98 20.34 1.37
N SER A 121 -0.62 21.08 0.31
CA SER A 121 -0.36 22.52 0.39
C SER A 121 -1.63 23.34 0.56
N GLN A 122 -2.74 22.85 -0.01
CA GLN A 122 -4.05 23.48 0.05
C GLN A 122 -4.94 22.89 1.15
N HIS A 123 -4.50 21.84 1.84
CA HIS A 123 -5.33 21.08 2.77
C HIS A 123 -6.69 20.71 2.16
N ASN A 124 -6.68 20.30 0.89
CA ASN A 124 -7.90 19.97 0.16
C ASN A 124 -7.64 18.92 -0.92
N ARG A 125 -8.72 18.31 -1.40
CA ARG A 125 -8.70 17.49 -2.59
C ARG A 125 -8.52 18.37 -3.83
N SER A 126 -7.64 17.98 -4.74
CA SER A 126 -7.51 18.58 -6.06
C SER A 126 -8.73 18.28 -6.93
N HIS A 127 -9.02 19.14 -7.92
CA HIS A 127 -9.99 18.84 -8.97
C HIS A 127 -9.45 17.85 -10.02
N GLU A 128 -8.15 17.59 -10.01
CA GLU A 128 -7.52 16.59 -10.88
C GLU A 128 -7.68 15.18 -10.32
N THR A 129 -7.73 14.21 -11.21
CA THR A 129 -7.72 12.78 -10.89
C THR A 129 -6.56 12.08 -11.56
N ILE A 130 -6.21 10.90 -11.06
CA ILE A 130 -5.24 10.02 -11.70
C ILE A 130 -5.98 8.79 -12.20
N HIS A 131 -5.87 8.51 -13.50
CA HIS A 131 -6.38 7.27 -14.07
C HIS A 131 -5.56 6.09 -13.55
N VAL A 132 -6.25 5.10 -12.97
CA VAL A 132 -5.64 3.90 -12.40
C VAL A 132 -6.24 2.66 -13.04
N GLU A 133 -5.40 1.93 -13.76
CA GLU A 133 -5.74 0.63 -14.31
C GLU A 133 -5.66 -0.47 -13.24
N PRO A 134 -6.57 -1.47 -13.30
CA PRO A 134 -6.48 -2.62 -12.42
C PRO A 134 -5.23 -3.44 -12.71
N LYS A 135 -4.55 -3.88 -11.65
CA LYS A 135 -3.42 -4.80 -11.73
C LYS A 135 -3.68 -6.04 -10.88
N ARG A 136 -2.84 -7.07 -11.05
CA ARG A 136 -2.95 -8.31 -10.25
C ARG A 136 -2.81 -8.08 -8.77
N ILE A 137 -1.96 -7.12 -8.36
CA ILE A 137 -1.77 -6.73 -6.97
C ILE A 137 -2.08 -5.24 -6.80
N ILE A 138 -2.96 -4.93 -5.86
CA ILE A 138 -3.27 -3.56 -5.46
C ILE A 138 -2.85 -3.40 -4.00
N LEU A 139 -1.92 -2.49 -3.75
CA LEU A 139 -1.58 -2.07 -2.40
C LEU A 139 -2.44 -0.87 -2.02
N VAL A 140 -3.11 -0.93 -0.89
CA VAL A 140 -3.85 0.21 -0.33
C VAL A 140 -3.17 0.64 0.95
N GLU A 141 -2.69 1.88 1.00
CA GLU A 141 -1.92 2.41 2.14
C GLU A 141 -2.66 3.54 2.85
N GLY A 142 -2.77 3.48 4.17
CA GLY A 142 -3.33 4.58 4.95
C GLY A 142 -3.37 4.34 6.45
N ILE A 143 -3.41 5.46 7.21
CA ILE A 143 -3.38 5.41 8.69
C ILE A 143 -4.68 4.89 9.30
N LEU A 144 -5.83 5.04 8.63
CA LEU A 144 -7.17 4.67 9.13
C LEU A 144 -7.80 3.52 8.32
N LEU A 145 -7.00 2.82 7.51
CA LEU A 145 -7.50 1.90 6.50
C LEU A 145 -8.38 0.77 7.06
N LEU A 146 -8.07 0.25 8.24
CA LEU A 146 -8.82 -0.86 8.84
C LEU A 146 -9.91 -0.40 9.83
N THR A 147 -10.29 0.86 9.84
CA THR A 147 -11.36 1.36 10.71
C THR A 147 -12.74 0.94 10.21
N ASP A 148 -12.98 1.02 8.90
CA ASP A 148 -14.25 0.67 8.27
C ASP A 148 -14.33 -0.84 7.94
N PRO A 149 -15.38 -1.56 8.37
CA PRO A 149 -15.53 -2.99 8.07
C PRO A 149 -15.65 -3.29 6.57
N ARG A 150 -16.28 -2.43 5.80
CA ARG A 150 -16.47 -2.61 4.35
C ARG A 150 -15.14 -2.58 3.60
N VAL A 151 -14.20 -1.73 4.04
CA VAL A 151 -12.83 -1.71 3.50
C VAL A 151 -12.11 -3.00 3.89
N ARG A 152 -12.16 -3.41 5.18
CA ARG A 152 -11.51 -4.64 5.65
C ARG A 152 -11.94 -5.90 4.89
N GLU A 153 -13.23 -6.00 4.52
CA GLU A 153 -13.78 -7.13 3.76
C GLU A 153 -13.27 -7.21 2.32
N LEU A 154 -12.85 -6.08 1.75
CA LEU A 154 -12.28 -6.02 0.41
C LEU A 154 -10.78 -6.36 0.38
N LEU A 155 -10.09 -6.26 1.52
CA LEU A 155 -8.67 -6.56 1.64
C LEU A 155 -8.43 -8.05 1.83
N ASP A 156 -7.66 -8.65 0.95
CA ASP A 156 -7.32 -10.07 1.01
C ASP A 156 -6.19 -10.34 2.03
N ILE A 157 -5.26 -9.37 2.20
CA ILE A 157 -4.20 -9.41 3.22
C ILE A 157 -4.14 -8.03 3.90
N LYS A 158 -4.06 -8.03 5.22
CA LYS A 158 -4.01 -6.82 6.06
C LYS A 158 -2.72 -6.79 6.85
N ILE A 159 -1.89 -5.77 6.60
CA ILE A 159 -0.57 -5.59 7.21
C ILE A 159 -0.61 -4.35 8.09
N TYR A 160 -0.21 -4.50 9.35
CA TYR A 160 0.02 -3.38 10.25
C TYR A 160 1.52 -3.16 10.42
N VAL A 161 2.00 -1.97 10.08
CA VAL A 161 3.39 -1.55 10.28
C VAL A 161 3.49 -0.85 11.62
N ASP A 162 4.11 -1.54 12.57
CA ASP A 162 4.32 -1.06 13.94
C ASP A 162 5.68 -0.35 14.07
N ALA A 163 5.76 0.59 14.98
CA ALA A 163 7.00 1.21 15.44
C ALA A 163 6.74 1.95 16.75
N ASP A 164 7.75 2.03 17.59
CA ASP A 164 7.67 2.70 18.88
C ASP A 164 7.29 4.19 18.73
N ALA A 165 6.57 4.72 19.70
CA ALA A 165 5.99 6.06 19.62
C ALA A 165 7.05 7.17 19.49
N ASP A 166 8.19 7.01 20.15
CA ASP A 166 9.33 7.92 20.09
C ASP A 166 9.99 7.92 18.70
N GLU A 167 10.20 6.75 18.11
CA GLU A 167 10.69 6.65 16.73
C GLU A 167 9.71 7.30 15.74
N ARG A 168 8.43 7.02 15.90
CA ARG A 168 7.38 7.57 15.02
C ARG A 168 7.35 9.09 15.07
N ILE A 169 7.41 9.69 16.27
CA ILE A 169 7.38 11.15 16.40
C ILE A 169 8.64 11.81 15.85
N LEU A 170 9.82 11.24 16.08
CA LEU A 170 11.06 11.74 15.53
C LEU A 170 11.06 11.72 13.98
N ARG A 171 10.60 10.62 13.38
CA ARG A 171 10.45 10.51 11.92
C ARG A 171 9.43 11.50 11.36
N ARG A 172 8.29 11.70 12.06
CA ARG A 172 7.28 12.68 11.69
C ARG A 172 7.83 14.10 11.73
N ILE A 173 8.49 14.50 12.80
CA ILE A 173 9.09 15.84 12.94
C ILE A 173 10.08 16.06 11.81
N THR A 174 11.00 15.12 11.61
CA THR A 174 12.03 15.22 10.56
C THR A 174 11.43 15.42 9.18
N ARG A 175 10.42 14.63 8.83
CA ARG A 175 9.71 14.73 7.55
C ARG A 175 8.97 16.05 7.43
N ASP A 176 8.15 16.41 8.43
CA ASP A 176 7.26 17.56 8.34
C ASP A 176 8.03 18.88 8.32
N VAL A 177 9.19 18.96 9.01
CA VAL A 177 10.08 20.11 8.93
C VAL A 177 10.81 20.16 7.58
N LYS A 178 11.46 19.06 7.15
CA LYS A 178 12.34 19.07 5.98
C LYS A 178 11.58 19.06 4.65
N GLU A 179 10.48 18.32 4.57
CA GLU A 179 9.78 18.08 3.30
C GLU A 179 8.52 18.92 3.14
N ARG A 180 7.90 19.34 4.26
CA ARG A 180 6.63 20.10 4.27
C ARG A 180 6.81 21.54 4.77
N GLY A 181 8.01 21.93 5.20
CA GLY A 181 8.32 23.29 5.68
C GLY A 181 7.51 23.71 6.91
N ARG A 182 7.06 22.75 7.74
CA ARG A 182 6.24 23.03 8.90
C ARG A 182 7.08 23.51 10.09
N ASP A 183 6.49 24.37 10.88
CA ASP A 183 7.06 24.81 12.14
C ASP A 183 6.99 23.70 13.20
N LEU A 184 8.06 23.60 14.03
CA LEU A 184 8.20 22.55 15.03
C LEU A 184 7.11 22.65 16.12
N ASP A 185 6.86 23.85 16.64
CA ASP A 185 5.88 24.05 17.71
C ASP A 185 4.48 23.64 17.24
N ASN A 186 4.13 23.98 15.99
CA ASN A 186 2.88 23.56 15.37
C ASN A 186 2.77 22.03 15.21
N ILE A 187 3.88 21.35 14.88
CA ILE A 187 3.90 19.88 14.77
C ILE A 187 3.69 19.23 16.15
N VAL A 188 4.36 19.75 17.17
CA VAL A 188 4.26 19.24 18.55
C VAL A 188 2.85 19.45 19.10
N ASP A 189 2.29 20.66 18.95
CA ASP A 189 0.93 20.94 19.40
C ASP A 189 -0.09 20.03 18.71
N GLN A 190 -0.07 19.94 17.39
CA GLN A 190 -0.95 19.03 16.64
C GLN A 190 -0.78 17.57 17.08
N TYR A 191 0.45 17.14 17.34
CA TYR A 191 0.70 15.77 17.79
C TYR A 191 0.04 15.49 19.13
N LEU A 192 0.18 16.38 20.08
CA LEU A 192 -0.36 16.20 21.44
C LEU A 192 -1.88 16.35 21.48
N THR A 193 -2.43 17.31 20.74
CA THR A 193 -3.86 17.63 20.79
C THR A 193 -4.71 16.74 19.89
N THR A 194 -4.18 16.27 18.77
CA THR A 194 -4.94 15.56 17.75
C THR A 194 -4.37 14.18 17.43
N VAL A 195 -3.13 14.11 16.94
CA VAL A 195 -2.58 12.88 16.36
C VAL A 195 -2.47 11.77 17.41
N LYS A 196 -1.94 12.07 18.58
CA LYS A 196 -1.76 11.10 19.67
C LYS A 196 -3.09 10.55 20.20
N PRO A 197 -4.11 11.38 20.54
CA PRO A 197 -5.43 10.87 20.92
C PRO A 197 -6.09 10.01 19.81
N MET A 198 -6.04 10.44 18.55
CA MET A 198 -6.62 9.70 17.43
C MET A 198 -5.87 8.40 17.17
N HIS A 199 -4.55 8.38 17.40
CA HIS A 199 -3.77 7.15 17.28
C HIS A 199 -4.29 6.07 18.25
N TYR A 200 -4.45 6.39 19.51
CA TYR A 200 -4.95 5.43 20.51
C TYR A 200 -6.41 5.03 20.27
N LEU A 201 -7.23 5.95 19.76
CA LEU A 201 -8.64 5.70 19.54
C LEU A 201 -8.91 4.87 18.28
N TYR A 202 -8.20 5.12 17.19
CA TYR A 202 -8.51 4.54 15.89
C TYR A 202 -7.38 3.70 15.29
N VAL A 203 -6.12 4.11 15.44
CA VAL A 203 -5.00 3.46 14.73
C VAL A 203 -4.50 2.23 15.48
N GLU A 204 -4.20 2.36 16.76
CA GLU A 204 -3.67 1.25 17.56
C GLU A 204 -4.62 0.03 17.62
N PRO A 205 -5.94 0.18 17.77
CA PRO A 205 -6.86 -0.96 17.75
C PRO A 205 -6.86 -1.75 16.44
N MET A 206 -6.41 -1.15 15.33
CA MET A 206 -6.31 -1.84 14.04
C MET A 206 -5.23 -2.91 14.03
N ARG A 207 -4.24 -2.82 14.93
CA ARG A 207 -3.19 -3.84 15.07
C ARG A 207 -3.79 -5.24 15.28
N ASN A 208 -4.86 -5.33 16.05
CA ASN A 208 -5.57 -6.59 16.30
C ASN A 208 -6.49 -7.05 15.15
N ARG A 209 -6.65 -6.22 14.13
CA ARG A 209 -7.45 -6.51 12.93
C ARG A 209 -6.59 -6.88 11.72
N ALA A 210 -5.27 -6.77 11.86
CA ALA A 210 -4.31 -7.12 10.83
C ALA A 210 -4.00 -8.63 10.85
N ASP A 211 -3.72 -9.18 9.68
CA ASP A 211 -3.26 -10.56 9.53
C ASP A 211 -1.77 -10.70 9.84
N ILE A 212 -1.00 -9.62 9.58
CA ILE A 212 0.45 -9.56 9.77
C ILE A 212 0.82 -8.24 10.47
N VAL A 213 1.64 -8.33 11.50
CA VAL A 213 2.26 -7.14 12.15
C VAL A 213 3.74 -7.13 11.81
N VAL A 214 4.20 -6.04 11.20
CA VAL A 214 5.60 -5.82 10.79
C VAL A 214 6.22 -4.77 11.70
N ASN A 215 7.29 -5.13 12.39
CA ASN A 215 8.03 -4.19 13.23
C ASN A 215 8.94 -3.31 12.36
N SER A 216 8.57 -2.04 12.18
CA SER A 216 9.23 -1.06 11.32
C SER A 216 9.10 -1.34 9.82
N GLY A 217 8.76 -0.31 9.05
CA GLY A 217 8.74 -0.37 7.59
C GLY A 217 10.12 -0.58 6.93
N MET A 218 11.18 -0.59 7.72
CA MET A 218 12.56 -0.88 7.30
C MET A 218 13.00 -2.32 7.61
N ASN A 219 12.12 -3.16 8.14
CA ASN A 219 12.42 -4.56 8.46
C ASN A 219 12.59 -5.38 7.16
N ASP A 220 13.84 -5.75 6.84
CA ASP A 220 14.17 -6.45 5.60
C ASP A 220 13.62 -7.89 5.59
N VAL A 221 13.61 -8.57 6.73
CA VAL A 221 13.07 -9.93 6.82
C VAL A 221 11.58 -9.95 6.56
N ALA A 222 10.83 -9.04 7.20
CA ALA A 222 9.40 -8.91 6.97
C ALA A 222 9.09 -8.49 5.53
N PHE A 223 9.91 -7.60 4.95
CA PHE A 223 9.81 -7.22 3.56
C PHE A 223 9.98 -8.43 2.63
N ASP A 224 11.01 -9.26 2.85
CA ASP A 224 11.28 -10.44 2.03
C ASP A 224 10.16 -11.47 2.11
N VAL A 225 9.56 -11.67 3.30
CA VAL A 225 8.39 -12.55 3.47
C VAL A 225 7.19 -12.06 2.65
N VAL A 226 6.84 -10.77 2.76
CA VAL A 226 5.71 -10.21 1.99
C VAL A 226 6.01 -10.21 0.49
N ARG A 227 7.25 -9.89 0.10
CA ARG A 227 7.69 -9.94 -1.30
C ARG A 227 7.58 -11.35 -1.88
N ALA A 228 7.96 -12.37 -1.12
CA ALA A 228 7.82 -13.77 -1.54
C ALA A 228 6.35 -14.13 -1.73
N LYS A 229 5.47 -13.73 -0.79
CA LYS A 229 4.02 -13.98 -0.93
C LYS A 229 3.41 -13.28 -2.16
N ILE A 230 3.82 -12.05 -2.47
CA ILE A 230 3.38 -11.36 -3.69
C ILE A 230 3.84 -12.13 -4.93
N ARG A 231 5.09 -12.63 -4.95
CA ARG A 231 5.58 -13.44 -6.06
C ARG A 231 4.74 -14.70 -6.26
N ASP A 232 4.46 -15.44 -5.19
CA ASP A 232 3.61 -16.62 -5.24
C ASP A 232 2.22 -16.29 -5.83
N LEU A 233 1.60 -15.18 -5.37
CA LEU A 233 0.31 -14.71 -5.89
C LEU A 233 0.34 -14.35 -7.39
N LEU A 234 1.49 -13.89 -7.88
CA LEU A 234 1.69 -13.60 -9.30
C LEU A 234 1.99 -14.85 -10.13
N GLU A 235 2.45 -15.95 -9.52
CA GLU A 235 2.71 -17.24 -10.17
C GLU A 235 1.46 -18.17 -10.14
N GLU A 236 0.50 -17.91 -9.22
CA GLU A 236 -0.80 -18.61 -9.20
C GLU A 236 -1.66 -18.18 -10.40
N ASP A 237 -1.89 -19.07 -11.39
CA ASP A 237 -2.76 -18.87 -12.55
C ASP A 237 -4.25 -19.12 -12.23
#